data_d3f8c8f91cd1a829b71be35128d3cd60
#
_entry.id   d3f8c8f91cd1a829b71be35128d3cd60
#
_cell.length_a   1.000
_cell.length_b   1.000
_cell.length_c   1.000
_cell.angle_alpha   90.00
_cell.angle_beta   90.00
_cell.angle_gamma   90.00
#
_symmetry.space_group_name_H-M   'P 1'
#
loop_
_entity.id
_entity.type
_entity.pdbx_description
1 polymer ?
#
loop_
_entity_poly.entity_id
_entity_poly.type
_entity_poly.pdbx_seq_one_letter_code
_entity_poly.pdbx_strand_id
1 'polypeptide(L)'
;DIKVDLKSGIYNLNISAPEPEFAADFAKALIEELDLHHRNYNNARISETRNFIEERIVDTDKNLSKAEENLKDFRDQNRRIENSPALLLEQQRLLREVSVLTGVFTTLKQKLETTKIEEVKESNYVIVIDKPEVPLYRSKPNKRLMVITAGIVGLLFGLFLGFAREYLRNADSEEKEKL
;
A
#
# COMPACT_ATOMS: atom_id res chain seq x y z
N ASP A 1 16.11 2.12 -7.21
CA ASP A 1 15.49 0.80 -7.39
C ASP A 1 14.72 0.45 -6.13
N ILE A 2 13.45 0.13 -6.28
CA ILE A 2 12.56 -0.25 -5.18
C ILE A 2 12.28 -1.74 -5.29
N LYS A 3 12.58 -2.50 -4.25
CA LYS A 3 12.26 -3.92 -4.16
C LYS A 3 11.29 -4.16 -3.00
N VAL A 4 10.22 -4.88 -3.26
CA VAL A 4 9.21 -5.22 -2.27
C VAL A 4 9.36 -6.70 -1.92
N ASP A 5 9.57 -7.00 -0.67
CA ASP A 5 9.44 -8.38 -0.18
C ASP A 5 7.98 -8.61 0.22
N LEU A 6 7.25 -9.33 -0.62
CA LEU A 6 5.83 -9.61 -0.45
C LEU A 6 5.53 -10.50 0.77
N LYS A 7 6.53 -11.20 1.32
CA LYS A 7 6.33 -12.07 2.50
C LYS A 7 6.42 -11.30 3.80
N SER A 8 7.36 -10.36 3.89
CA SER A 8 7.58 -9.54 5.10
C SER A 8 6.88 -8.19 5.05
N GLY A 9 6.42 -7.74 3.87
CA GLY A 9 5.89 -6.40 3.67
C GLY A 9 6.95 -5.30 3.75
N ILE A 10 8.24 -5.65 3.68
CA ILE A 10 9.34 -4.72 3.78
C ILE A 10 9.67 -4.15 2.39
N TYR A 11 9.77 -2.83 2.33
CA TYR A 11 10.20 -2.10 1.15
C TYR A 11 11.70 -1.78 1.26
N ASN A 12 12.50 -2.32 0.34
CA ASN A 12 13.91 -1.99 0.24
C ASN A 12 14.11 -0.90 -0.82
N LEU A 13 14.52 0.27 -0.37
CA LEU A 13 14.78 1.43 -1.20
C LEU A 13 16.29 1.55 -1.46
N ASN A 14 16.74 1.34 -2.71
CA ASN A 14 18.11 1.51 -3.09
C ASN A 14 18.27 2.75 -3.99
N ILE A 15 18.99 3.74 -3.48
CA ILE A 15 19.30 4.99 -4.18
C ILE A 15 20.77 4.99 -4.59
N SER A 16 21.04 5.36 -5.84
CA SER A 16 22.40 5.49 -6.37
C SER A 16 22.57 6.87 -6.96
N ALA A 17 23.57 7.59 -6.52
CA ALA A 17 23.91 8.93 -7.02
C ALA A 17 25.42 9.07 -7.19
N PRO A 18 25.90 10.05 -7.99
CA PRO A 18 27.33 10.31 -8.16
C PRO A 18 27.98 10.77 -6.85
N GLU A 19 27.27 11.53 -6.03
CA GLU A 19 27.72 12.06 -4.75
C GLU A 19 27.09 11.26 -3.60
N PRO A 20 27.88 10.78 -2.63
CA PRO A 20 27.37 9.96 -1.53
C PRO A 20 26.44 10.73 -0.60
N GLU A 21 26.71 12.01 -0.32
CA GLU A 21 25.85 12.87 0.51
C GLU A 21 24.49 13.09 -0.14
N PHE A 22 24.49 13.40 -1.45
CA PHE A 22 23.25 13.57 -2.20
C PHE A 22 22.39 12.30 -2.22
N ALA A 23 23.00 11.10 -2.26
CA ALA A 23 22.25 9.84 -2.20
C ALA A 23 21.55 9.68 -0.85
N ALA A 24 22.21 10.02 0.26
CA ALA A 24 21.66 9.93 1.60
C ALA A 24 20.55 10.98 1.83
N ASP A 25 20.78 12.22 1.44
CA ASP A 25 19.81 13.32 1.57
C ASP A 25 18.55 13.07 0.74
N PHE A 26 18.73 12.57 -0.49
CA PHE A 26 17.60 12.18 -1.34
C PHE A 26 16.80 11.02 -0.75
N ALA A 27 17.47 10.01 -0.16
CA ALA A 27 16.80 8.92 0.53
C ALA A 27 15.98 9.42 1.71
N LYS A 28 16.55 10.34 2.51
CA LYS A 28 15.86 10.93 3.66
C LYS A 28 14.64 11.74 3.22
N ALA A 29 14.80 12.64 2.26
CA ALA A 29 13.70 13.43 1.72
C ALA A 29 12.57 12.58 1.15
N LEU A 30 12.93 11.50 0.44
CA LEU A 30 11.94 10.58 -0.12
C LEU A 30 11.16 9.83 0.98
N ILE A 31 11.81 9.42 2.07
CA ILE A 31 11.15 8.77 3.21
C ILE A 31 10.21 9.76 3.91
N GLU A 32 10.64 11.00 4.12
CA GLU A 32 9.82 12.06 4.73
C GLU A 32 8.59 12.36 3.87
N GLU A 33 8.74 12.48 2.56
CA GLU A 33 7.64 12.73 1.64
C GLU A 33 6.68 11.53 1.57
N LEU A 34 7.20 10.30 1.60
CA LEU A 34 6.40 9.09 1.62
C LEU A 34 5.56 9.00 2.91
N ASP A 35 6.14 9.30 4.07
CA ASP A 35 5.43 9.33 5.35
C ASP A 35 4.33 10.40 5.35
N LEU A 36 4.63 11.60 4.85
CA LEU A 36 3.66 12.70 4.73
C LEU A 36 2.50 12.30 3.78
N HIS A 37 2.82 11.75 2.62
CA HIS A 37 1.82 11.30 1.67
C HIS A 37 0.92 10.21 2.27
N HIS A 38 1.50 9.25 2.98
CA HIS A 38 0.76 8.16 3.60
C HIS A 38 -0.16 8.64 4.72
N ARG A 39 0.30 9.60 5.54
CA ARG A 39 -0.51 10.27 6.57
C ARG A 39 -1.70 11.01 5.94
N ASN A 40 -1.45 11.81 4.91
CA ASN A 40 -2.50 12.56 4.23
C ASN A 40 -3.56 11.64 3.60
N TYR A 41 -3.12 10.57 2.95
CA TYR A 41 -4.02 9.56 2.38
C TYR A 41 -4.87 8.86 3.43
N ASN A 42 -4.27 8.43 4.54
CA ASN A 42 -4.99 7.77 5.62
C ASN A 42 -5.97 8.71 6.31
N ASN A 43 -5.55 9.95 6.61
CA ASN A 43 -6.42 10.94 7.23
C ASN A 43 -7.63 11.25 6.34
N ALA A 44 -7.44 11.42 5.05
CA ALA A 44 -8.53 11.61 4.10
C ALA A 44 -9.52 10.42 4.13
N ARG A 45 -9.00 9.21 4.10
CA ARG A 45 -9.82 7.99 4.14
C ARG A 45 -10.58 7.82 5.46
N ILE A 46 -9.95 8.13 6.61
CA ILE A 46 -10.59 8.06 7.92
C ILE A 46 -11.70 9.12 8.00
N SER A 47 -11.42 10.35 7.54
CA SER A 47 -12.41 11.44 7.51
C SER A 47 -13.60 11.10 6.61
N GLU A 48 -13.38 10.50 5.44
CA GLU A 48 -14.45 10.02 4.57
C GLU A 48 -15.30 8.94 5.26
N THR A 49 -14.64 7.98 5.93
CA THR A 49 -15.33 6.94 6.70
C THR A 49 -16.16 7.54 7.83
N ARG A 50 -15.64 8.53 8.56
CA ARG A 50 -16.35 9.24 9.61
C ARG A 50 -17.61 9.92 9.06
N ASN A 51 -17.47 10.69 7.97
CA ASN A 51 -18.60 11.39 7.37
C ASN A 51 -19.69 10.41 6.90
N PHE A 52 -19.30 9.29 6.30
CA PHE A 52 -20.25 8.23 5.93
C PHE A 52 -20.99 7.66 7.14
N ILE A 53 -20.29 7.40 8.25
CA ILE A 53 -20.92 6.89 9.47
C ILE A 53 -21.89 7.94 10.07
N GLU A 54 -21.51 9.22 10.08
CA GLU A 54 -22.34 10.31 10.56
C GLU A 54 -23.64 10.42 9.75
N GLU A 55 -23.56 10.34 8.43
CA GLU A 55 -24.73 10.33 7.54
C GLU A 55 -25.63 9.11 7.82
N ARG A 56 -25.04 7.92 7.98
CA ARG A 56 -25.77 6.70 8.30
C ARG A 56 -26.45 6.77 9.66
N ILE A 57 -25.86 7.45 10.65
CA ILE A 57 -26.47 7.68 11.96
C ILE A 57 -27.74 8.54 11.83
N VAL A 58 -27.67 9.62 11.04
CA VAL A 58 -28.83 10.50 10.80
C VAL A 58 -29.98 9.73 10.14
N ASP A 59 -29.66 8.96 9.10
CA ASP A 59 -30.66 8.13 8.41
C ASP A 59 -31.28 7.07 9.32
N THR A 60 -30.45 6.42 10.13
CA THR A 60 -30.92 5.38 11.07
C THR A 60 -31.78 5.97 12.19
N ASP A 61 -31.39 7.13 12.72
CA ASP A 61 -32.16 7.86 13.73
C ASP A 61 -33.55 8.24 13.22
N LYS A 62 -33.64 8.74 12.00
CA LYS A 62 -34.91 9.04 11.34
C LYS A 62 -35.79 7.79 11.16
N ASN A 63 -35.19 6.68 10.76
CA ASN A 63 -35.94 5.42 10.59
C ASN A 63 -36.37 4.85 11.96
N LEU A 64 -35.50 4.95 12.97
CA LEU A 64 -35.83 4.55 14.34
C LEU A 64 -37.01 5.35 14.89
N SER A 65 -36.96 6.68 14.81
CA SER A 65 -38.04 7.57 15.25
C SER A 65 -39.37 7.21 14.57
N LYS A 66 -39.35 6.92 13.26
CA LYS A 66 -40.53 6.48 12.52
C LYS A 66 -41.06 5.12 12.99
N ALA A 67 -40.15 4.16 13.25
CA ALA A 67 -40.55 2.84 13.76
C ALA A 67 -41.15 2.93 15.18
N GLU A 68 -40.57 3.79 16.02
CA GLU A 68 -41.10 4.07 17.36
C GLU A 68 -42.49 4.73 17.31
N GLU A 69 -42.69 5.68 16.38
CA GLU A 69 -44.00 6.31 16.15
C GLU A 69 -45.03 5.27 15.68
N ASN A 70 -44.68 4.43 14.71
CA ASN A 70 -45.55 3.36 14.24
C ASN A 70 -45.97 2.40 15.40
N LEU A 71 -44.99 2.02 16.25
CA LEU A 71 -45.25 1.17 17.41
C LEU A 71 -46.18 1.87 18.43
N LYS A 72 -45.96 3.16 18.68
CA LYS A 72 -46.81 3.98 19.56
C LYS A 72 -48.21 4.05 19.02
N ASP A 73 -48.41 4.42 17.76
CA ASP A 73 -49.70 4.55 17.10
C ASP A 73 -50.44 3.21 17.11
N PHE A 74 -49.77 2.11 16.85
CA PHE A 74 -50.35 0.78 16.96
C PHE A 74 -50.84 0.48 18.36
N ARG A 75 -50.09 0.82 19.41
CA ARG A 75 -50.49 0.65 20.82
C ARG A 75 -51.65 1.54 21.20
N ASP A 76 -51.70 2.77 20.74
CA ASP A 76 -52.77 3.72 21.03
C ASP A 76 -54.11 3.29 20.40
N GLN A 77 -54.06 2.73 19.20
CA GLN A 77 -55.23 2.21 18.48
C GLN A 77 -55.71 0.86 19.02
N ASN A 78 -54.79 0.04 19.55
CA ASN A 78 -55.10 -1.34 19.96
C ASN A 78 -54.80 -1.56 21.46
N ARG A 79 -55.54 -0.92 22.33
CA ARG A 79 -55.33 -1.00 23.77
C ARG A 79 -55.67 -2.38 24.40
N ARG A 80 -56.42 -3.25 23.69
CA ARG A 80 -56.81 -4.60 24.13
C ARG A 80 -56.47 -5.64 23.10
N ILE A 81 -55.20 -6.01 23.04
CA ILE A 81 -54.67 -6.96 22.04
C ILE A 81 -54.65 -8.41 22.56
N GLU A 82 -54.84 -8.61 23.85
CA GLU A 82 -54.66 -9.90 24.53
C GLU A 82 -55.45 -11.05 23.89
N ASN A 83 -56.62 -10.73 23.31
CA ASN A 83 -57.52 -11.71 22.71
C ASN A 83 -57.37 -11.86 21.21
N SER A 84 -56.35 -11.22 20.57
CA SER A 84 -56.16 -11.31 19.12
C SER A 84 -54.73 -11.75 18.78
N PRO A 85 -54.53 -13.03 18.38
CA PRO A 85 -53.21 -13.53 17.98
C PRO A 85 -52.58 -12.72 16.83
N ALA A 86 -53.39 -12.19 15.90
CA ALA A 86 -52.93 -11.39 14.79
C ALA A 86 -52.33 -10.05 15.24
N LEU A 87 -52.98 -9.36 16.21
CA LEU A 87 -52.46 -8.10 16.75
C LEU A 87 -51.23 -8.31 17.62
N LEU A 88 -51.15 -9.42 18.34
CA LEU A 88 -49.93 -9.79 19.09
C LEU A 88 -48.75 -10.02 18.16
N LEU A 89 -48.96 -10.69 17.02
CA LEU A 89 -47.92 -10.92 16.01
C LEU A 89 -47.44 -9.58 15.41
N GLU A 90 -48.36 -8.68 15.08
CA GLU A 90 -48.01 -7.37 14.52
C GLU A 90 -47.25 -6.51 15.55
N GLN A 91 -47.63 -6.51 16.79
CA GLN A 91 -46.91 -5.84 17.87
C GLN A 91 -45.46 -6.38 17.98
N GLN A 92 -45.30 -7.70 17.93
CA GLN A 92 -43.97 -8.31 17.98
C GLN A 92 -43.11 -7.94 16.77
N ARG A 93 -43.73 -7.78 15.60
CA ARG A 93 -43.03 -7.32 14.39
C ARG A 93 -42.51 -5.89 14.57
N LEU A 94 -43.35 -4.96 15.00
CA LEU A 94 -42.99 -3.57 15.25
C LEU A 94 -41.91 -3.43 16.35
N LEU A 95 -42.06 -4.19 17.45
CA LEU A 95 -41.05 -4.24 18.51
C LEU A 95 -39.70 -4.71 18.02
N ARG A 96 -39.67 -5.73 17.14
CA ARG A 96 -38.46 -6.24 16.55
C ARG A 96 -37.80 -5.20 15.64
N GLU A 97 -38.60 -4.48 14.86
CA GLU A 97 -38.09 -3.41 13.97
C GLU A 97 -37.42 -2.30 14.81
N VAL A 98 -38.05 -1.81 15.85
CA VAL A 98 -37.45 -0.85 16.79
C VAL A 98 -36.18 -1.41 17.43
N SER A 99 -36.20 -2.65 17.90
CA SER A 99 -35.03 -3.28 18.52
C SER A 99 -33.84 -3.40 17.56
N VAL A 100 -34.08 -3.80 16.30
CA VAL A 100 -33.05 -3.90 15.28
C VAL A 100 -32.44 -2.52 14.95
N LEU A 101 -33.32 -1.52 14.74
CA LEU A 101 -32.85 -0.15 14.44
C LEU A 101 -32.09 0.47 15.62
N THR A 102 -32.51 0.23 16.86
CA THR A 102 -31.78 0.63 18.07
C THR A 102 -30.41 -0.03 18.13
N GLY A 103 -30.33 -1.33 17.83
CA GLY A 103 -29.05 -2.05 17.75
C GLY A 103 -28.09 -1.49 16.69
N VAL A 104 -28.61 -1.20 15.48
CA VAL A 104 -27.85 -0.58 14.40
C VAL A 104 -27.36 0.81 14.80
N PHE A 105 -28.25 1.65 15.36
CA PHE A 105 -27.90 3.00 15.83
C PHE A 105 -26.78 2.97 16.87
N THR A 106 -26.90 2.10 17.86
CA THR A 106 -25.88 1.94 18.91
C THR A 106 -24.53 1.50 18.32
N THR A 107 -24.56 0.53 17.42
CA THR A 107 -23.34 0.04 16.74
C THR A 107 -22.68 1.13 15.92
N LEU A 108 -23.46 1.93 15.17
CA LEU A 108 -22.94 3.07 14.41
C LEU A 108 -22.32 4.13 15.31
N LYS A 109 -22.95 4.45 16.45
CA LYS A 109 -22.40 5.39 17.44
C LYS A 109 -21.06 4.89 17.99
N GLN A 110 -20.97 3.61 18.36
CA GLN A 110 -19.72 3.01 18.82
C GLN A 110 -18.63 3.05 17.73
N LYS A 111 -19.00 2.75 16.47
CA LYS A 111 -18.06 2.82 15.36
C LYS A 111 -17.58 4.24 15.08
N LEU A 112 -18.48 5.24 15.20
CA LEU A 112 -18.11 6.65 15.07
C LEU A 112 -17.06 7.05 16.13
N GLU A 113 -17.28 6.70 17.39
CA GLU A 113 -16.32 7.02 18.46
C GLU A 113 -14.95 6.33 18.22
N THR A 114 -14.96 5.07 17.77
CA THR A 114 -13.71 4.37 17.39
C THR A 114 -13.00 5.09 16.23
N THR A 115 -13.76 5.50 15.20
CA THR A 115 -13.20 6.20 14.03
C THR A 115 -12.63 7.57 14.41
N LYS A 116 -13.28 8.31 15.32
CA LYS A 116 -12.73 9.57 15.86
C LYS A 116 -11.43 9.36 16.62
N ILE A 117 -11.33 8.27 17.40
CA ILE A 117 -10.09 7.91 18.09
C ILE A 117 -8.99 7.58 17.08
N GLU A 118 -9.31 6.85 16.02
CA GLU A 118 -8.37 6.53 14.92
C GLU A 118 -7.90 7.81 14.21
N GLU A 119 -8.79 8.78 13.98
CA GLU A 119 -8.50 10.06 13.32
C GLU A 119 -7.49 10.91 14.12
N VAL A 120 -7.60 10.92 15.44
CA VAL A 120 -6.72 11.70 16.34
C VAL A 120 -5.41 10.95 16.64
N LYS A 121 -5.38 9.63 16.46
CA LYS A 121 -4.22 8.81 16.76
C LYS A 121 -3.11 9.09 15.75
N GLU A 122 -2.05 9.77 16.17
CA GLU A 122 -0.81 9.92 15.41
C GLU A 122 -0.14 8.55 15.28
N SER A 123 -0.44 7.83 14.22
CA SER A 123 0.25 6.58 13.88
C SER A 123 1.41 6.90 12.96
N ASN A 124 2.61 6.51 13.34
CA ASN A 124 3.73 6.44 12.41
C ASN A 124 3.44 5.29 11.43
N TYR A 125 2.99 5.63 10.24
CA TYR A 125 2.63 4.65 9.22
C TYR A 125 3.84 4.03 8.53
N VAL A 126 4.96 4.76 8.51
CA VAL A 126 6.23 4.30 7.93
C VAL A 126 7.22 4.05 9.07
N ILE A 127 7.60 2.79 9.26
CA ILE A 127 8.63 2.40 10.22
C ILE A 127 9.93 2.24 9.44
N VAL A 128 10.86 3.16 9.65
CA VAL A 128 12.19 3.10 9.05
C VAL A 128 13.03 2.11 9.85
N ILE A 129 13.28 0.93 9.27
CA ILE A 129 14.09 -0.13 9.89
C ILE A 129 15.57 0.23 9.81
N ASP A 130 16.02 0.72 8.65
CA ASP A 130 17.39 1.11 8.38
C ASP A 130 17.42 2.57 7.89
N LYS A 131 18.13 3.42 8.62
CA LYS A 131 18.18 4.85 8.30
C LYS A 131 19.14 5.08 7.13
N PRO A 132 18.83 6.03 6.23
CA PRO A 132 19.75 6.38 5.16
C PRO A 132 21.03 7.00 5.74
N GLU A 133 22.15 6.35 5.46
CA GLU A 133 23.49 6.81 5.86
C GLU A 133 24.34 7.08 4.62
N VAL A 134 25.33 7.97 4.80
CA VAL A 134 26.29 8.26 3.71
C VAL A 134 27.16 7.04 3.49
N PRO A 135 27.16 6.45 2.25
CA PRO A 135 27.90 5.23 1.99
C PRO A 135 29.41 5.47 2.03
N LEU A 136 30.14 4.63 2.81
CA LEU A 136 31.59 4.70 2.95
C LEU A 136 32.33 4.22 1.69
N TYR A 137 31.68 3.37 0.88
CA TYR A 137 32.29 2.74 -0.29
C TYR A 137 31.43 2.91 -1.54
N ARG A 138 32.10 3.00 -2.70
CA ARG A 138 31.43 3.08 -4.00
C ARG A 138 30.82 1.73 -4.35
N SER A 139 29.53 1.69 -4.67
CA SER A 139 28.82 0.49 -5.14
C SER A 139 29.04 0.21 -6.63
N LYS A 140 29.25 1.26 -7.44
CA LYS A 140 29.48 1.17 -8.90
C LYS A 140 30.54 2.20 -9.34
N PRO A 141 31.30 1.94 -10.44
CA PRO A 141 31.39 0.70 -11.20
C PRO A 141 32.24 -0.37 -10.50
N ASN A 142 31.92 -1.64 -10.79
CA ASN A 142 32.67 -2.80 -10.27
C ASN A 142 34.00 -2.94 -11.00
N LYS A 143 35.08 -2.25 -10.55
CA LYS A 143 36.39 -2.19 -11.21
C LYS A 143 36.96 -3.59 -11.46
N ARG A 144 36.79 -4.54 -10.54
CA ARG A 144 37.27 -5.93 -10.70
C ARG A 144 36.61 -6.62 -11.89
N LEU A 145 35.29 -6.48 -12.03
CA LEU A 145 34.54 -7.08 -13.13
C LEU A 145 34.94 -6.43 -14.48
N MET A 146 35.13 -5.12 -14.51
CA MET A 146 35.60 -4.41 -15.73
C MET A 146 36.96 -4.88 -16.17
N VAL A 147 37.93 -5.08 -15.28
CA VAL A 147 39.27 -5.57 -15.62
C VAL A 147 39.22 -7.01 -16.16
N ILE A 148 38.43 -7.88 -15.54
CA ILE A 148 38.23 -9.27 -15.97
C ILE A 148 37.62 -9.32 -17.39
N THR A 149 36.53 -8.56 -17.59
CA THR A 149 35.86 -8.53 -18.92
C THR A 149 36.74 -7.94 -19.99
N ALA A 150 37.48 -6.87 -19.71
CA ALA A 150 38.45 -6.30 -20.63
C ALA A 150 39.57 -7.29 -20.96
N GLY A 151 40.07 -8.05 -19.98
CA GLY A 151 41.10 -9.09 -20.19
C GLY A 151 40.59 -10.22 -21.11
N ILE A 152 39.37 -10.72 -20.89
CA ILE A 152 38.76 -11.76 -21.72
C ILE A 152 38.58 -11.27 -23.17
N VAL A 153 38.01 -10.07 -23.33
CA VAL A 153 37.79 -9.48 -24.66
C VAL A 153 39.13 -9.24 -25.38
N GLY A 154 40.16 -8.72 -24.68
CA GLY A 154 41.50 -8.52 -25.22
C GLY A 154 42.16 -9.83 -25.66
N LEU A 155 41.99 -10.91 -24.86
CA LEU A 155 42.55 -12.23 -25.22
C LEU A 155 41.86 -12.82 -26.47
N LEU A 156 40.53 -12.75 -26.55
CA LEU A 156 39.80 -13.20 -27.72
C LEU A 156 40.19 -12.43 -28.98
N PHE A 157 40.31 -11.11 -28.85
CA PHE A 157 40.73 -10.26 -29.96
C PHE A 157 42.19 -10.54 -30.39
N GLY A 158 43.09 -10.78 -29.43
CA GLY A 158 44.47 -11.18 -29.71
C GLY A 158 44.55 -12.52 -30.43
N LEU A 159 43.81 -13.52 -30.02
CA LEU A 159 43.72 -14.82 -30.71
C LEU A 159 43.18 -14.66 -32.13
N PHE A 160 42.11 -13.88 -32.30
CA PHE A 160 41.55 -13.63 -33.63
C PHE A 160 42.57 -12.98 -34.58
N LEU A 161 43.28 -11.96 -34.12
CA LEU A 161 44.33 -11.32 -34.91
C LEU A 161 45.50 -12.26 -35.20
N GLY A 162 45.87 -13.13 -34.25
CA GLY A 162 46.89 -14.16 -34.45
C GLY A 162 46.50 -15.13 -35.56
N PHE A 163 45.30 -15.67 -35.51
CA PHE A 163 44.79 -16.56 -36.57
C PHE A 163 44.64 -15.86 -37.92
N ALA A 164 44.15 -14.62 -37.95
CA ALA A 164 44.01 -13.84 -39.17
C ALA A 164 45.38 -13.60 -39.83
N ARG A 165 46.38 -13.24 -39.02
CA ARG A 165 47.76 -13.03 -39.52
C ARG A 165 48.37 -14.32 -40.01
N GLU A 166 48.21 -15.44 -39.36
CA GLU A 166 48.70 -16.76 -39.78
C GLU A 166 48.03 -17.20 -41.06
N TYR A 167 46.74 -17.01 -41.21
CA TYR A 167 45.99 -17.32 -42.44
C TYR A 167 46.51 -16.51 -43.63
N LEU A 168 46.72 -15.21 -43.49
CA LEU A 168 47.24 -14.34 -44.53
C LEU A 168 48.69 -14.71 -44.91
N ARG A 169 49.52 -15.09 -43.94
CA ARG A 169 50.92 -15.53 -44.22
C ARG A 169 50.94 -16.85 -44.96
N ASN A 170 50.05 -17.80 -44.63
CA ASN A 170 50.02 -19.09 -45.35
C ASN A 170 49.41 -18.95 -46.74
N ALA A 171 48.48 -18.03 -46.99
CA ALA A 171 47.99 -17.73 -48.33
C ALA A 171 49.07 -17.14 -49.26
N ASP A 172 49.92 -16.27 -48.72
CA ASP A 172 51.06 -15.64 -49.47
C ASP A 172 52.18 -16.66 -49.80
N SER A 173 52.30 -17.72 -48.98
CA SER A 173 53.32 -18.77 -49.24
C SER A 173 52.86 -19.78 -50.30
N GLU A 174 51.60 -20.11 -50.42
CA GLU A 174 51.06 -20.98 -51.48
C GLU A 174 51.07 -20.32 -52.86
N GLU A 175 50.96 -19.00 -52.94
CA GLU A 175 51.01 -18.26 -54.18
C GLU A 175 52.47 -18.21 -54.74
N LYS A 176 53.48 -18.19 -53.84
CA LYS A 176 54.92 -18.23 -54.22
C LYS A 176 55.43 -19.61 -54.65
N GLU A 177 54.74 -20.70 -54.27
CA GLU A 177 55.13 -22.06 -54.66
C GLU A 177 54.55 -22.48 -56.04
N LYS A 178 53.63 -21.70 -56.59
CA LYS A 178 53.02 -21.92 -57.91
C LYS A 178 53.54 -21.09 -59.03
N LEU A 179 54.56 -20.30 -58.79
CA LEU A 179 55.34 -19.53 -59.80
C LEU A 179 56.71 -20.12 -59.99
#